data_ed4bfd9a76b6d4852a6cba96dcf9c1d6
#
_entry.id   ed4bfd9a76b6d4852a6cba96dcf9c1d6
#
_cell.length_a   1.000
_cell.length_b   1.000
_cell.length_c   1.000
_cell.angle_alpha   90.00
_cell.angle_beta   90.00
_cell.angle_gamma   90.00
#
_symmetry.space_group_name_H-M   'P 1'
#
loop_
_entity.id
_entity.type
_entity.pdbx_description
1 polymer ?
#
loop_
_entity_poly.entity_id
_entity_poly.type
_entity_poly.pdbx_seq_one_letter_code
_entity_poly.pdbx_strand_id
1 'polypeptide(L)'
;MLVQSTRSDYQSDDLSAVLEGLAPDGGLFVEKELGSRPFDWRACLPCAPLERAEKILSYLLPGFAGMGELVRQAYAGKFETTELTPLVPVGQDYVLELFRGPTSAFKDVALSMLPRLISAARRQTIIDSIRLGRYGEAVSSEEERAVSLRL
;
A
#
# COMPACT_ATOMS: atom_id res chain seq x y z
N MET A 1 -3.52 11.71 2.80
CA MET A 1 -2.43 11.89 3.80
C MET A 1 -1.26 12.56 3.10
N LEU A 2 -0.51 13.43 3.79
CA LEU A 2 0.66 14.09 3.21
C LEU A 2 1.92 13.25 3.46
N VAL A 3 2.63 12.93 2.40
CA VAL A 3 3.92 12.23 2.43
C VAL A 3 5.02 13.15 1.88
N GLN A 4 6.25 12.95 2.31
CA GLN A 4 7.40 13.76 1.94
C GLN A 4 8.56 12.88 1.48
N SER A 5 9.36 13.37 0.54
CA SER A 5 10.60 12.72 0.13
C SER A 5 11.60 12.65 1.28
N THR A 6 12.36 11.56 1.34
CA THR A 6 13.50 11.42 2.27
C THR A 6 14.71 12.26 1.87
N ARG A 7 14.70 12.91 0.69
CA ARG A 7 15.84 13.67 0.15
C ARG A 7 15.60 15.15 -0.03
N SER A 8 14.33 15.59 -0.01
CA SER A 8 13.96 16.99 -0.17
C SER A 8 12.63 17.31 0.51
N ASP A 9 12.18 18.54 0.37
CA ASP A 9 10.86 19.00 0.82
C ASP A 9 9.72 18.68 -0.18
N TYR A 10 10.00 17.87 -1.21
CA TYR A 10 8.96 17.43 -2.14
C TYR A 10 7.89 16.63 -1.40
N GLN A 11 6.65 17.02 -1.60
CA GLN A 11 5.49 16.44 -0.93
C GLN A 11 4.46 15.93 -1.96
N SER A 12 3.77 14.88 -1.60
CA SER A 12 2.70 14.27 -2.39
C SER A 12 1.59 13.74 -1.46
N ASP A 13 0.45 13.39 -1.99
CA ASP A 13 -0.54 12.60 -1.26
C ASP A 13 -0.24 11.11 -1.39
N ASP A 14 -0.88 10.28 -0.55
CA ASP A 14 -0.65 8.83 -0.51
C ASP A 14 -1.08 8.09 -1.79
N LEU A 15 -2.10 8.57 -2.51
CA LEU A 15 -2.52 7.98 -3.79
C LEU A 15 -1.46 8.25 -4.87
N SER A 16 -1.05 9.51 -5.01
CA SER A 16 -0.03 9.94 -5.96
C SER A 16 1.32 9.30 -5.67
N ALA A 17 1.72 9.23 -4.41
CA ALA A 17 2.98 8.59 -4.01
C ALA A 17 3.04 7.09 -4.36
N VAL A 18 1.92 6.37 -4.25
CA VAL A 18 1.85 4.96 -4.68
C VAL A 18 2.01 4.83 -6.20
N LEU A 19 1.51 5.79 -6.99
CA LEU A 19 1.66 5.80 -8.44
C LEU A 19 3.06 6.20 -8.89
N GLU A 20 3.67 7.16 -8.21
CA GLU A 20 5.03 7.64 -8.50
C GLU A 20 6.10 6.62 -8.11
N GLY A 21 5.87 5.91 -6.99
CA GLY A 21 6.83 4.94 -6.42
C GLY A 21 8.02 5.59 -5.73
N LEU A 22 8.74 6.49 -6.42
CA LEU A 22 9.83 7.31 -5.89
C LEU A 22 9.54 8.79 -6.16
N ALA A 23 10.00 9.64 -5.25
CA ALA A 23 9.96 11.07 -5.47
C ALA A 23 10.89 11.47 -6.64
N PRO A 24 10.66 12.63 -7.31
CA PRO A 24 11.47 13.09 -8.45
C PRO A 24 12.97 13.21 -8.17
N ASP A 25 13.34 13.40 -6.90
CA ASP A 25 14.74 13.45 -6.42
C ASP A 25 15.34 12.08 -6.10
N GLY A 26 14.58 10.99 -6.38
CA GLY A 26 14.96 9.61 -6.06
C GLY A 26 14.83 9.26 -4.58
N GLY A 27 14.17 10.09 -3.77
CA GLY A 27 13.84 9.81 -2.36
C GLY A 27 12.66 8.86 -2.23
N LEU A 28 12.56 8.21 -1.08
CA LEU A 28 11.39 7.44 -0.69
C LEU A 28 10.33 8.37 -0.09
N PHE A 29 9.07 8.03 -0.28
CA PHE A 29 7.98 8.72 0.39
C PHE A 29 7.80 8.20 1.82
N VAL A 30 7.79 9.11 2.77
CA VAL A 30 7.50 8.83 4.18
C VAL A 30 6.39 9.74 4.67
N GLU A 31 5.61 9.27 5.63
CA GLU A 31 4.59 10.11 6.27
C GLU A 31 5.26 11.27 6.99
N LYS A 32 4.88 12.50 6.63
CA LYS A 32 5.47 13.73 7.19
C LYS A 32 5.26 13.86 8.69
N GLU A 33 4.12 13.38 9.17
CA GLU A 33 3.71 13.49 10.57
C GLU A 33 3.67 12.13 11.26
N LEU A 34 4.61 11.24 10.90
CA LEU A 34 4.70 9.91 11.51
C LEU A 34 4.81 10.02 13.05
N GLY A 35 3.89 9.36 13.74
CA GLY A 35 3.82 9.39 15.20
C GLY A 35 3.00 10.55 15.79
N SER A 36 2.61 11.56 15.03
CA SER A 36 1.70 12.61 15.49
C SER A 36 0.24 12.13 15.60
N ARG A 37 -0.12 11.12 14.80
CA ARG A 37 -1.43 10.48 14.86
C ARG A 37 -1.35 9.22 15.74
N PRO A 38 -2.12 9.14 16.84
CA PRO A 38 -2.12 7.93 17.66
C PRO A 38 -2.77 6.77 16.89
N PHE A 39 -2.13 5.59 16.95
CA PHE A 39 -2.69 4.34 16.45
C PHE A 39 -2.78 3.32 17.57
N ASP A 40 -3.98 2.87 17.88
CA ASP A 40 -4.19 1.83 18.88
C ASP A 40 -3.90 0.44 18.28
N TRP A 41 -2.62 0.09 18.20
CA TRP A 41 -2.19 -1.21 17.71
C TRP A 41 -2.67 -2.38 18.60
N ARG A 42 -2.92 -2.11 19.92
CA ARG A 42 -3.42 -3.14 20.84
C ARG A 42 -4.83 -3.58 20.50
N ALA A 43 -5.67 -2.68 20.00
CA ALA A 43 -7.00 -3.01 19.48
C ALA A 43 -6.96 -3.91 18.23
N CYS A 44 -5.79 -4.03 17.56
CA CYS A 44 -5.62 -4.93 16.42
C CYS A 44 -5.24 -6.36 16.83
N LEU A 45 -4.75 -6.59 18.06
CA LEU A 45 -4.28 -7.90 18.48
C LEU A 45 -5.35 -9.02 18.41
N PRO A 46 -6.59 -8.81 18.85
CA PRO A 46 -7.64 -9.83 18.77
C PRO A 46 -8.22 -9.99 17.36
N CYS A 47 -7.88 -9.12 16.42
CA CYS A 47 -8.45 -9.15 15.08
C CYS A 47 -7.92 -10.32 14.26
N ALA A 48 -8.77 -10.86 13.38
CA ALA A 48 -8.34 -11.78 12.35
C ALA A 48 -7.28 -11.12 11.43
N PRO A 49 -6.38 -11.89 10.80
CA PRO A 49 -5.26 -11.33 10.04
C PRO A 49 -5.67 -10.33 8.96
N LEU A 50 -6.72 -10.59 8.19
CA LEU A 50 -7.21 -9.67 7.16
C LEU A 50 -7.80 -8.39 7.76
N GLU A 51 -8.54 -8.49 8.86
CA GLU A 51 -9.08 -7.33 9.56
C GLU A 51 -7.95 -6.46 10.15
N ARG A 52 -6.92 -7.12 10.71
CA ARG A 52 -5.72 -6.45 11.21
C ARG A 52 -5.00 -5.69 10.10
N ALA A 53 -4.81 -6.35 8.94
CA ALA A 53 -4.22 -5.73 7.76
C ALA A 53 -5.04 -4.52 7.27
N GLU A 54 -6.37 -4.64 7.22
CA GLU A 54 -7.27 -3.54 6.86
C GLU A 54 -7.11 -2.34 7.79
N LYS A 55 -7.13 -2.56 9.11
CA LYS A 55 -6.99 -1.47 10.10
C LYS A 55 -5.64 -0.76 9.98
N ILE A 56 -4.56 -1.52 9.84
CA ILE A 56 -3.21 -0.96 9.70
C ILE A 56 -3.08 -0.18 8.40
N LEU A 57 -3.48 -0.76 7.28
CA LEU A 57 -3.36 -0.12 5.97
C LEU A 57 -4.29 1.09 5.82
N SER A 58 -5.50 1.05 6.40
CA SER A 58 -6.40 2.21 6.42
C SER A 58 -5.82 3.37 7.25
N TYR A 59 -5.08 3.06 8.31
CA TYR A 59 -4.36 4.08 9.07
C TYR A 59 -3.19 4.67 8.29
N LEU A 60 -2.39 3.81 7.62
CA LEU A 60 -1.20 4.25 6.89
C LEU A 60 -1.53 4.92 5.54
N LEU A 61 -2.63 4.55 4.91
CA LEU A 61 -3.03 4.99 3.58
C LEU A 61 -4.51 5.44 3.56
N PRO A 62 -4.87 6.49 4.32
CA PRO A 62 -6.26 6.91 4.48
C PRO A 62 -6.92 7.46 3.21
N GLY A 63 -6.15 7.82 2.18
CA GLY A 63 -6.68 8.24 0.87
C GLY A 63 -7.31 7.09 0.07
N PHE A 64 -7.05 5.84 0.45
CA PHE A 64 -7.60 4.67 -0.25
C PHE A 64 -8.97 4.26 0.29
N ALA A 65 -10.01 4.51 -0.48
CA ALA A 65 -11.35 4.01 -0.15
C ALA A 65 -11.46 2.49 -0.32
N GLY A 66 -12.22 1.82 0.54
CA GLY A 66 -12.51 0.39 0.44
C GLY A 66 -11.31 -0.51 0.72
N MET A 67 -10.41 -0.12 1.61
CA MET A 67 -9.19 -0.87 1.95
C MET A 67 -9.46 -2.33 2.31
N GLY A 68 -10.56 -2.64 2.98
CA GLY A 68 -10.93 -4.02 3.32
C GLY A 68 -11.12 -4.92 2.10
N GLU A 69 -11.69 -4.38 1.02
CA GLU A 69 -11.82 -5.12 -0.25
C GLU A 69 -10.45 -5.33 -0.92
N LEU A 70 -9.60 -4.31 -0.92
CA LEU A 70 -8.23 -4.40 -1.46
C LEU A 70 -7.42 -5.47 -0.70
N VAL A 71 -7.54 -5.51 0.62
CA VAL A 71 -6.90 -6.51 1.49
C VAL A 71 -7.41 -7.92 1.18
N ARG A 72 -8.72 -8.10 1.05
CA ARG A 72 -9.29 -9.42 0.66
C ARG A 72 -8.76 -9.86 -0.70
N GLN A 73 -8.76 -9.00 -1.70
CA GLN A 73 -8.24 -9.31 -3.02
C GLN A 73 -6.73 -9.58 -3.04
N ALA A 74 -5.99 -8.95 -2.13
CA ALA A 74 -4.55 -9.14 -2.01
C ALA A 74 -4.19 -10.49 -1.35
N TYR A 75 -4.89 -10.88 -0.29
CA TYR A 75 -4.42 -11.93 0.60
C TYR A 75 -5.31 -13.16 0.70
N ALA A 76 -6.63 -13.04 0.55
CA ALA A 76 -7.53 -14.16 0.78
C ALA A 76 -7.22 -15.35 -0.15
N GLY A 77 -6.95 -16.51 0.45
CA GLY A 77 -6.68 -17.76 -0.25
C GLY A 77 -5.37 -17.82 -1.05
N LYS A 78 -4.45 -16.84 -0.87
CA LYS A 78 -3.16 -16.82 -1.58
C LYS A 78 -1.97 -17.28 -0.74
N PHE A 79 -2.13 -17.35 0.55
CA PHE A 79 -1.09 -17.80 1.48
C PHE A 79 -1.41 -19.22 1.97
N GLU A 80 -0.40 -19.98 2.32
CA GLU A 80 -0.53 -21.37 2.81
C GLU A 80 -1.31 -21.44 4.12
N THR A 81 -1.28 -20.36 4.91
CA THR A 81 -1.97 -20.28 6.21
C THR A 81 -2.88 -19.06 6.28
N THR A 82 -3.94 -19.15 7.08
CA THR A 82 -4.84 -18.03 7.35
C THR A 82 -4.15 -16.90 8.10
N GLU A 83 -3.07 -17.18 8.83
CA GLU A 83 -2.28 -16.22 9.57
C GLU A 83 -1.40 -15.34 8.67
N LEU A 84 -1.27 -15.65 7.38
CA LEU A 84 -0.39 -15.03 6.38
C LEU A 84 1.10 -15.17 6.74
N THR A 85 1.49 -14.73 7.92
CA THR A 85 2.85 -14.75 8.46
C THR A 85 2.81 -15.30 9.89
N PRO A 86 2.70 -16.64 10.06
CA PRO A 86 2.59 -17.25 11.38
C PRO A 86 3.85 -17.06 12.22
N LEU A 87 3.64 -16.88 13.53
CA LEU A 87 4.71 -16.85 14.52
C LEU A 87 4.81 -18.23 15.17
N VAL A 88 5.88 -18.96 14.89
CA VAL A 88 6.07 -20.35 15.30
C VAL A 88 7.10 -20.44 16.44
N PRO A 89 6.81 -21.10 17.56
CA PRO A 89 7.78 -21.32 18.63
C PRO A 89 8.86 -22.31 18.19
N VAL A 90 10.12 -21.98 18.48
CA VAL A 90 11.29 -22.83 18.23
C VAL A 90 12.18 -22.81 19.49
N GLY A 91 12.05 -23.83 20.32
CA GLY A 91 12.72 -23.85 21.61
C GLY A 91 12.21 -22.75 22.56
N GLN A 92 13.07 -21.82 22.93
CA GLN A 92 12.73 -20.64 23.77
C GLN A 92 12.46 -19.38 22.93
N ASP A 93 12.65 -19.45 21.63
CA ASP A 93 12.51 -18.34 20.70
C ASP A 93 11.25 -18.47 19.84
N TYR A 94 10.99 -17.44 19.03
CA TYR A 94 9.92 -17.43 18.04
C TYR A 94 10.47 -17.08 16.68
N VAL A 95 9.98 -17.76 15.64
CA VAL A 95 10.28 -17.49 14.24
C VAL A 95 9.04 -16.95 13.55
N LEU A 96 9.14 -15.76 12.96
CA LEU A 96 8.12 -15.20 12.09
C LEU A 96 8.34 -15.75 10.67
N GLU A 97 7.44 -16.63 10.23
CA GLU A 97 7.54 -17.28 8.91
C GLU A 97 7.00 -16.36 7.81
N LEU A 98 7.87 -15.70 7.08
CA LEU A 98 7.52 -14.77 6.00
C LEU A 98 7.45 -15.44 4.61
N PHE A 99 7.72 -16.74 4.53
CA PHE A 99 7.82 -17.50 3.28
C PHE A 99 6.54 -18.29 2.90
N ARG A 100 5.42 -18.05 3.57
CA ARG A 100 4.15 -18.75 3.34
C ARG A 100 3.32 -18.18 2.20
N GLY A 101 3.87 -17.24 1.44
CA GLY A 101 3.22 -16.62 0.29
C GLY A 101 3.45 -17.38 -1.03
N PRO A 102 2.85 -16.90 -2.13
CA PRO A 102 2.84 -17.60 -3.43
C PRO A 102 4.22 -17.89 -4.04
N THR A 103 5.24 -17.10 -3.71
CA THR A 103 6.61 -17.26 -4.24
C THR A 103 7.60 -17.69 -3.17
N SER A 104 7.12 -18.02 -1.97
CA SER A 104 7.93 -18.37 -0.80
C SER A 104 8.96 -17.29 -0.41
N ALA A 105 8.67 -16.04 -0.72
CA ALA A 105 9.51 -14.90 -0.41
C ALA A 105 8.83 -13.95 0.58
N PHE A 106 9.62 -13.31 1.47
CA PHE A 106 9.10 -12.32 2.41
C PHE A 106 8.37 -11.14 1.73
N LYS A 107 8.73 -10.87 0.47
CA LYS A 107 8.13 -9.82 -0.35
C LYS A 107 6.66 -10.08 -0.71
N ASP A 108 6.18 -11.30 -0.61
CA ASP A 108 4.83 -11.67 -1.05
C ASP A 108 3.75 -10.88 -0.34
N VAL A 109 3.96 -10.50 0.92
CA VAL A 109 3.04 -9.63 1.66
C VAL A 109 2.88 -8.27 0.95
N ALA A 110 3.97 -7.63 0.58
CA ALA A 110 3.94 -6.34 -0.12
C ALA A 110 3.52 -6.50 -1.60
N LEU A 111 4.10 -7.47 -2.31
CA LEU A 111 3.84 -7.69 -3.73
C LEU A 111 2.42 -8.16 -4.05
N SER A 112 1.72 -8.79 -3.11
CA SER A 112 0.31 -9.11 -3.26
C SER A 112 -0.60 -7.88 -3.13
N MET A 113 -0.21 -6.90 -2.31
CA MET A 113 -0.98 -5.69 -2.04
C MET A 113 -0.72 -4.57 -3.05
N LEU A 114 0.52 -4.37 -3.44
CA LEU A 114 0.95 -3.25 -4.30
C LEU A 114 0.14 -3.12 -5.61
N PRO A 115 -0.12 -4.18 -6.40
CA PRO A 115 -0.92 -4.06 -7.62
C PRO A 115 -2.37 -3.62 -7.35
N ARG A 116 -2.92 -3.94 -6.17
CA ARG A 116 -4.27 -3.52 -5.77
C ARG A 116 -4.31 -2.04 -5.44
N LEU A 117 -3.30 -1.55 -4.73
CA LEU A 117 -3.14 -0.13 -4.44
C LEU A 117 -2.95 0.69 -5.73
N ILE A 118 -2.04 0.27 -6.63
CA ILE A 118 -1.82 0.95 -7.91
C ILE A 118 -3.13 1.03 -8.72
N SER A 119 -3.85 -0.09 -8.83
CA SER A 119 -5.11 -0.12 -9.58
C SER A 119 -6.20 0.74 -8.93
N ALA A 120 -6.26 0.82 -7.61
CA ALA A 120 -7.19 1.67 -6.88
C ALA A 120 -6.84 3.16 -7.04
N ALA A 121 -5.57 3.53 -6.89
CA ALA A 121 -5.09 4.89 -7.06
C ALA A 121 -5.35 5.41 -8.48
N ARG A 122 -5.06 4.63 -9.53
CA ARG A 122 -5.37 5.00 -10.92
C ARG A 122 -6.86 5.26 -11.13
N ARG A 123 -7.72 4.37 -10.64
CA ARG A 123 -9.17 4.56 -10.76
C ARG A 123 -9.64 5.83 -10.07
N GLN A 124 -9.11 6.13 -8.88
CA GLN A 124 -9.46 7.33 -8.16
C GLN A 124 -9.03 8.60 -8.92
N THR A 125 -7.81 8.63 -9.45
CA THR A 125 -7.30 9.74 -10.26
C THR A 125 -8.19 10.00 -11.49
N ILE A 126 -8.61 8.94 -12.19
CA ILE A 126 -9.53 9.07 -13.34
C ILE A 126 -10.89 9.64 -12.91
N ILE A 127 -11.47 9.10 -11.81
CA ILE A 127 -12.76 9.58 -11.30
C ILE A 127 -12.67 11.07 -10.92
N ASP A 128 -11.62 11.47 -10.25
CA ASP A 128 -11.42 12.86 -9.83
C ASP A 128 -11.19 13.79 -11.02
N SER A 129 -10.47 13.32 -12.04
CA SER A 129 -10.28 14.06 -13.31
C SER A 129 -11.60 14.24 -14.08
N ILE A 130 -12.46 13.23 -14.11
CA ILE A 130 -13.80 13.33 -14.69
C ILE A 130 -14.65 14.35 -13.93
N ARG A 131 -14.69 14.25 -12.60
CA ARG A 131 -15.44 15.17 -11.74
C ARG A 131 -15.00 16.63 -11.89
N LEU A 132 -13.71 16.85 -12.13
CA LEU A 132 -13.13 18.18 -12.34
C LEU A 132 -13.17 18.65 -13.80
N GLY A 133 -13.74 17.87 -14.71
CA GLY A 133 -13.78 18.19 -16.14
C GLY A 133 -12.43 18.10 -16.88
N ARG A 134 -11.41 17.46 -16.26
CA ARG A 134 -10.04 17.34 -16.79
C ARG A 134 -9.69 15.94 -17.28
N TYR A 135 -10.70 15.20 -17.74
CA TYR A 135 -10.51 13.80 -18.15
C TYR A 135 -9.46 13.64 -19.27
N GLY A 136 -9.43 14.56 -20.24
CA GLY A 136 -8.43 14.54 -21.33
C GLY A 136 -6.99 14.68 -20.85
N GLU A 137 -6.75 15.50 -19.83
CA GLU A 137 -5.41 15.70 -19.26
C GLU A 137 -4.91 14.46 -18.48
N ALA A 138 -5.82 13.75 -17.78
CA ALA A 138 -5.48 12.55 -17.04
C ALA A 138 -5.07 11.39 -17.96
N VAL A 139 -5.77 11.24 -19.10
CA VAL A 139 -5.46 10.20 -20.10
C VAL A 139 -4.11 10.50 -20.77
N SER A 140 -3.85 11.75 -21.16
CA SER A 140 -2.58 12.16 -21.76
C SER A 140 -1.39 11.90 -20.83
N SER A 141 -1.51 12.23 -19.55
CA SER A 141 -0.43 11.99 -18.56
C SER A 141 -0.16 10.50 -18.32
N GLU A 142 -1.15 9.63 -18.43
CA GLU A 142 -0.95 8.17 -18.33
C GLU A 142 -0.25 7.60 -19.56
N GLU A 143 -0.56 8.09 -20.76
CA GLU A 143 0.11 7.71 -22.00
C GLU A 143 1.58 8.12 -21.98
N GLU A 144 1.91 9.33 -21.52
CA GLU A 144 3.28 9.82 -21.38
C GLU A 144 4.09 8.99 -20.37
N ARG A 145 3.49 8.63 -19.22
CA ARG A 145 4.13 7.74 -18.21
C ARG A 145 4.33 6.32 -18.74
N ALA A 146 3.36 5.78 -19.50
CA ALA A 146 3.48 4.46 -20.11
C ALA A 146 4.60 4.39 -21.15
N VAL A 147 4.86 5.49 -21.87
CA VAL A 147 5.98 5.62 -22.81
C VAL A 147 7.32 5.69 -22.06
N SER A 148 7.40 6.45 -20.97
CA SER A 148 8.62 6.56 -20.14
C SER A 148 9.02 5.24 -19.46
N LEU A 149 8.08 4.34 -19.18
CA LEU A 149 8.35 3.03 -18.58
C LEU A 149 8.78 1.96 -19.61
N ARG A 150 8.76 2.27 -20.91
CA ARG A 150 9.19 1.36 -21.99
C ARG A 150 10.59 1.66 -22.52
N LEU A 151 11.24 2.69 -22.01
CA LEU A 151 12.65 3.06 -22.26
C LEU A 151 13.53 2.66 -21.09
#